data_d3cc46a5d9deee88e9658d2c1744cae4
#
_entry.id   d3cc46a5d9deee88e9658d2c1744cae4
#
_cell.length_a   1.000
_cell.length_b   1.000
_cell.length_c   1.000
_cell.angle_alpha   90.00
_cell.angle_beta   90.00
_cell.angle_gamma   90.00
#
_symmetry.space_group_name_H-M   'P 1'
#
loop_
_entity.id
_entity.type
_entity.pdbx_description
1 polymer ?
#
loop_
_entity_poly.entity_id
_entity_poly.type
_entity_poly.pdbx_seq_one_letter_code
_entity_poly.pdbx_strand_id
1 'polypeptide(L)'
;MHITKMHGLGNDYIYLNGLEGAPEDLPGLAVRLICIRPGRDGDFTMEMCNADGSRGAMCGNGIRCVGKYVYDKGLTRKTCLTIDTDAGPRVLELQVRGGRVEQVTVDMGIPALSPAVSVEAEGETYTVWPVDVGNPHGVVFCPAPEAVPLERVGPILEGSGAFPQRINVEFAAARTRERLDVRVWERGSGITLACGTGA
;
A
#
# COMPACT_ATOMS: atom_id res chain seq x y z
N MET A 1 -8.30 19.46 16.15
CA MET A 1 -7.86 18.54 15.06
C MET A 1 -8.99 17.56 14.80
N HIS A 2 -9.46 17.47 13.56
CA HIS A 2 -10.46 16.48 13.17
C HIS A 2 -9.78 15.27 12.57
N ILE A 3 -10.14 14.08 13.04
CA ILE A 3 -9.67 12.80 12.50
C ILE A 3 -10.82 12.05 11.84
N THR A 4 -10.50 11.27 10.81
CA THR A 4 -11.44 10.35 10.17
C THR A 4 -10.81 8.97 10.09
N LYS A 5 -11.47 7.94 10.61
CA LYS A 5 -11.05 6.56 10.42
C LYS A 5 -11.67 6.03 9.12
N MET A 6 -10.84 5.47 8.25
CA MET A 6 -11.28 4.76 7.04
C MET A 6 -10.46 3.50 6.87
N HIS A 7 -10.98 2.57 6.09
CA HIS A 7 -10.24 1.35 5.73
C HIS A 7 -10.38 1.04 4.24
N GLY A 8 -9.34 0.42 3.69
CA GLY A 8 -9.38 -0.25 2.40
C GLY A 8 -9.09 -1.73 2.60
N LEU A 9 -10.04 -2.61 2.28
CA LEU A 9 -9.92 -4.07 2.44
C LEU A 9 -9.53 -4.51 3.86
N GLY A 10 -10.12 -3.85 4.88
CA GLY A 10 -9.82 -4.15 6.28
C GLY A 10 -8.52 -3.54 6.83
N ASN A 11 -7.72 -2.89 5.99
CA ASN A 11 -6.52 -2.17 6.43
C ASN A 11 -6.91 -0.76 6.89
N ASP A 12 -6.89 -0.54 8.20
CA ASP A 12 -7.34 0.69 8.86
C ASP A 12 -6.27 1.77 8.87
N TYR A 13 -6.68 3.00 8.58
CA TYR A 13 -5.87 4.21 8.70
C TYR A 13 -6.65 5.34 9.35
N ILE A 14 -5.92 6.21 10.05
CA ILE A 14 -6.41 7.51 10.49
C ILE A 14 -6.05 8.55 9.44
N TYR A 15 -7.04 9.33 9.01
CA TYR A 15 -6.87 10.41 8.05
C TYR A 15 -6.96 11.77 8.75
N LEU A 16 -5.97 12.61 8.47
CA LEU A 16 -5.94 14.00 8.91
C LEU A 16 -6.13 14.93 7.73
N ASN A 17 -6.97 15.94 7.92
CA ASN A 17 -7.06 17.07 6.99
C ASN A 17 -5.94 18.07 7.27
N GLY A 18 -4.82 17.92 6.61
CA GLY A 18 -3.68 18.81 6.75
C GLY A 18 -3.87 20.19 6.09
N LEU A 19 -4.98 20.39 5.33
CA LEU A 19 -5.33 21.72 4.83
C LEU A 19 -5.85 22.66 5.95
N GLU A 20 -6.37 22.08 7.03
CA GLU A 20 -6.85 22.81 8.22
C GLU A 20 -5.79 22.89 9.34
N GLY A 21 -4.58 22.42 9.04
CA GLY A 21 -3.48 22.28 10.00
C GLY A 21 -3.27 20.83 10.44
N ALA A 22 -2.03 20.44 10.55
CA ALA A 22 -1.61 19.11 11.02
C ALA A 22 -0.49 19.24 12.04
N PRO A 23 -0.34 18.28 12.96
CA PRO A 23 0.82 18.21 13.85
C PRO A 23 2.12 18.25 13.07
N GLU A 24 3.14 18.89 13.61
CA GLU A 24 4.49 18.92 13.02
C GLU A 24 5.14 17.53 13.10
N ASP A 25 4.91 16.81 14.20
CA ASP A 25 5.42 15.46 14.43
C ASP A 25 4.35 14.40 14.13
N LEU A 26 4.10 14.09 12.85
CA LEU A 26 3.23 12.99 12.44
C LEU A 26 3.79 11.61 12.85
N PRO A 27 5.11 11.34 12.74
CA PRO A 27 5.70 10.07 13.18
C PRO A 27 5.51 9.79 14.67
N GLY A 28 5.57 10.81 15.51
CA GLY A 28 5.41 10.69 16.97
C GLY A 28 4.01 10.29 17.44
N LEU A 29 3.01 10.31 16.55
CA LEU A 29 1.66 9.87 16.89
C LEU A 29 1.50 8.34 16.99
N ALA A 30 2.53 7.55 16.58
CA ALA A 30 2.60 6.08 16.70
C ALA A 30 1.35 5.32 16.22
N VAL A 31 0.71 5.79 15.15
CA VAL A 31 -0.47 5.18 14.52
C VAL A 31 -0.30 5.13 13.01
N ARG A 32 -0.98 4.21 12.35
CA ARG A 32 -1.09 4.24 10.88
C ARG A 32 -1.89 5.46 10.46
N LEU A 33 -1.20 6.44 9.92
CA LEU A 33 -1.74 7.76 9.68
C LEU A 33 -1.50 8.19 8.23
N ILE A 34 -2.51 8.80 7.64
CA ILE A 34 -2.40 9.50 6.37
C ILE A 34 -2.81 10.95 6.58
N CYS A 35 -1.88 11.87 6.31
CA CYS A 35 -2.14 13.30 6.31
C CYS A 35 -2.33 13.77 4.86
N ILE A 36 -3.47 14.41 4.59
CA ILE A 36 -3.79 15.00 3.29
C ILE A 36 -3.42 16.47 3.33
N ARG A 37 -2.47 16.87 2.47
CA ARG A 37 -2.00 18.26 2.37
C ARG A 37 -2.33 18.86 1.02
N PRO A 38 -2.17 20.19 0.85
CA PRO A 38 -2.19 20.82 -0.47
C PRO A 38 -1.21 20.13 -1.41
N GLY A 39 -1.57 19.99 -2.68
CA GLY A 39 -0.68 19.43 -3.70
C GLY A 39 0.59 20.27 -3.86
N ARG A 40 1.69 19.63 -4.17
CA ARG A 40 2.95 20.28 -4.59
C ARG A 40 2.89 20.58 -6.09
N ASP A 41 2.64 19.53 -6.89
CA ASP A 41 2.45 19.58 -8.33
C ASP A 41 1.08 18.98 -8.72
N GLY A 42 0.53 18.10 -7.89
CA GLY A 42 -0.79 17.50 -8.03
C GLY A 42 -1.91 18.30 -7.35
N ASP A 43 -3.08 17.69 -7.27
CA ASP A 43 -4.26 18.30 -6.60
C ASP A 43 -4.12 18.28 -5.07
N PHE A 44 -3.57 17.17 -4.54
CA PHE A 44 -3.30 16.97 -3.12
C PHE A 44 -2.02 16.17 -2.93
N THR A 45 -1.47 16.20 -1.72
CA THR A 45 -0.34 15.37 -1.28
C THR A 45 -0.81 14.38 -0.22
N MET A 46 -0.42 13.12 -0.36
CA MET A 46 -0.58 12.07 0.65
C MET A 46 0.73 11.85 1.39
N GLU A 47 0.78 12.20 2.66
CA GLU A 47 1.87 11.85 3.57
C GLU A 47 1.42 10.68 4.45
N MET A 48 2.20 9.59 4.47
CA MET A 48 1.85 8.38 5.21
C MET A 48 2.91 8.05 6.27
N CYS A 49 2.43 7.73 7.47
CA CYS A 49 3.26 7.18 8.55
C CYS A 49 2.74 5.81 8.96
N ASN A 50 3.65 4.84 9.09
CA ASN A 50 3.38 3.52 9.61
C ASN A 50 3.25 3.55 11.14
N ALA A 51 2.76 2.44 11.73
CA ALA A 51 2.58 2.34 13.19
C ALA A 51 3.90 2.42 13.99
N ASP A 52 5.02 2.14 13.35
CA ASP A 52 6.37 2.26 13.92
C ASP A 52 6.98 3.66 13.77
N GLY A 53 6.20 4.63 13.24
CA GLY A 53 6.65 5.99 12.96
C GLY A 53 7.43 6.14 11.65
N SER A 54 7.75 5.07 10.95
CA SER A 54 8.43 5.16 9.65
C SER A 54 7.53 5.79 8.58
N ARG A 55 8.13 6.51 7.63
CA ARG A 55 7.39 7.04 6.48
C ARG A 55 7.11 5.92 5.47
N GLY A 56 5.86 5.86 5.01
CA GLY A 56 5.46 5.00 3.91
C GLY A 56 5.45 5.78 2.60
N ALA A 57 6.13 5.26 1.56
CA ALA A 57 6.20 5.93 0.28
C ALA A 57 4.87 5.91 -0.47
N MET A 58 4.13 4.81 -0.40
CA MET A 58 2.85 4.60 -1.09
C MET A 58 2.05 3.47 -0.42
N CYS A 59 0.71 3.60 -0.44
CA CYS A 59 -0.22 2.55 -0.03
C CYS A 59 -1.44 2.55 -0.95
N GLY A 60 -1.62 1.47 -1.72
CA GLY A 60 -2.75 1.32 -2.65
C GLY A 60 -4.11 1.39 -1.97
N ASN A 61 -4.25 0.81 -0.78
CA ASN A 61 -5.48 0.89 0.01
C ASN A 61 -5.72 2.32 0.51
N GLY A 62 -4.66 2.95 1.05
CA GLY A 62 -4.72 4.29 1.61
C GLY A 62 -5.07 5.36 0.59
N ILE A 63 -4.45 5.33 -0.59
CA ILE A 63 -4.68 6.37 -1.60
C ILE A 63 -6.10 6.33 -2.18
N ARG A 64 -6.74 5.14 -2.27
CA ARG A 64 -8.16 5.06 -2.65
C ARG A 64 -9.04 5.77 -1.63
N CYS A 65 -8.75 5.61 -0.36
CA CYS A 65 -9.44 6.35 0.70
C CYS A 65 -9.17 7.85 0.63
N VAL A 66 -7.96 8.30 0.24
CA VAL A 66 -7.66 9.72 0.00
C VAL A 66 -8.57 10.27 -1.09
N GLY A 67 -8.67 9.62 -2.25
CA GLY A 67 -9.54 10.04 -3.36
C GLY A 67 -11.00 10.18 -2.90
N LYS A 68 -11.51 9.17 -2.19
CA LYS A 68 -12.87 9.22 -1.61
C LYS A 68 -13.01 10.35 -0.58
N TYR A 69 -12.04 10.51 0.30
CA TYR A 69 -12.06 11.53 1.36
C TYR A 69 -12.19 12.94 0.78
N VAL A 70 -11.29 13.31 -0.15
CA VAL A 70 -11.25 14.68 -0.67
C VAL A 70 -12.51 15.03 -1.46
N TYR A 71 -13.10 14.07 -2.14
CA TYR A 71 -14.35 14.28 -2.87
C TYR A 71 -15.56 14.34 -1.92
N ASP A 72 -15.74 13.33 -1.06
CA ASP A 72 -16.92 13.20 -0.18
C ASP A 72 -16.97 14.32 0.88
N LYS A 73 -15.81 14.85 1.28
CA LYS A 73 -15.69 16.01 2.18
C LYS A 73 -15.83 17.36 1.47
N GLY A 74 -15.98 17.36 0.15
CA GLY A 74 -16.18 18.57 -0.64
C GLY A 74 -14.92 19.42 -0.81
N LEU A 75 -13.72 18.85 -0.59
CA LEU A 75 -12.45 19.54 -0.83
C LEU A 75 -12.16 19.70 -2.33
N THR A 76 -12.79 18.86 -3.15
CA THR A 76 -12.76 18.95 -4.61
C THR A 76 -14.07 18.46 -5.23
N ARG A 77 -14.29 18.82 -6.49
CA ARG A 77 -15.36 18.26 -7.35
C ARG A 77 -14.80 17.51 -8.56
N LYS A 78 -13.48 17.47 -8.70
CA LYS A 78 -12.83 16.70 -9.75
C LYS A 78 -13.03 15.21 -9.53
N THR A 79 -13.26 14.47 -10.61
CA THR A 79 -13.36 13.01 -10.62
C THR A 79 -12.11 12.34 -11.17
N CYS A 80 -11.18 13.12 -11.73
CA CYS A 80 -9.83 12.70 -12.04
C CYS A 80 -8.87 13.56 -11.21
N LEU A 81 -8.04 12.94 -10.38
CA LEU A 81 -7.16 13.60 -9.43
C LEU A 81 -5.72 13.13 -9.60
N THR A 82 -4.78 14.03 -9.43
CA THR A 82 -3.37 13.70 -9.24
C THR A 82 -3.01 13.86 -7.77
N ILE A 83 -2.54 12.78 -7.14
CA ILE A 83 -2.09 12.78 -5.75
C ILE A 83 -0.58 12.61 -5.71
N ASP A 84 0.11 13.61 -5.15
CA ASP A 84 1.54 13.52 -4.87
C ASP A 84 1.79 12.53 -3.75
N THR A 85 2.73 11.60 -3.95
CA THR A 85 3.19 10.64 -2.93
C THR A 85 4.72 10.63 -2.89
N ASP A 86 5.30 10.02 -1.86
CA ASP A 86 6.77 9.86 -1.79
C ASP A 86 7.29 8.85 -2.84
N ALA A 87 6.40 8.04 -3.44
CA ALA A 87 6.71 7.17 -4.59
C ALA A 87 6.40 7.83 -5.96
N GLY A 88 6.21 9.15 -5.99
CA GLY A 88 5.83 9.91 -7.17
C GLY A 88 4.30 10.12 -7.29
N PRO A 89 3.87 10.90 -8.29
CA PRO A 89 2.46 11.21 -8.49
C PRO A 89 1.67 9.97 -8.90
N ARG A 90 0.40 9.92 -8.47
CA ARG A 90 -0.56 8.88 -8.85
C ARG A 90 -1.84 9.53 -9.35
N VAL A 91 -2.34 9.03 -10.48
CA VAL A 91 -3.62 9.47 -11.04
C VAL A 91 -4.73 8.58 -10.50
N LEU A 92 -5.79 9.20 -10.03
CA LEU A 92 -6.98 8.55 -9.51
C LEU A 92 -8.19 8.91 -10.36
N GLU A 93 -8.97 7.91 -10.73
CA GLU A 93 -10.29 8.08 -11.35
C GLU A 93 -11.38 7.68 -10.34
N LEU A 94 -12.29 8.61 -10.04
CA LEU A 94 -13.35 8.45 -9.08
C LEU A 94 -14.67 8.14 -9.77
N GLN A 95 -15.29 7.02 -9.44
CA GLN A 95 -16.65 6.72 -9.85
C GLN A 95 -17.62 7.24 -8.78
N VAL A 96 -18.40 8.25 -9.16
CA VAL A 96 -19.32 8.94 -8.26
C VAL A 96 -20.76 8.56 -8.54
N ARG A 97 -21.50 8.16 -7.51
CA ARG A 97 -22.94 7.92 -7.58
C ARG A 97 -23.62 8.56 -6.38
N GLY A 98 -24.74 9.25 -6.60
CA GLY A 98 -25.45 9.93 -5.53
C GLY A 98 -24.65 10.99 -4.78
N GLY A 99 -23.64 11.60 -5.45
CA GLY A 99 -22.76 12.61 -4.83
C GLY A 99 -21.67 12.03 -3.92
N ARG A 100 -21.45 10.72 -3.92
CA ARG A 100 -20.41 10.02 -3.16
C ARG A 100 -19.56 9.13 -4.06
N VAL A 101 -18.30 8.99 -3.70
CA VAL A 101 -17.39 8.06 -4.39
C VAL A 101 -17.71 6.62 -3.97
N GLU A 102 -18.01 5.76 -4.95
CA GLU A 102 -18.23 4.33 -4.77
C GLU A 102 -16.97 3.51 -5.09
N GLN A 103 -16.24 3.90 -6.15
CA GLN A 103 -15.02 3.22 -6.56
C GLN A 103 -13.92 4.23 -6.89
N VAL A 104 -12.68 3.80 -6.71
CA VAL A 104 -11.48 4.56 -7.08
C VAL A 104 -10.53 3.64 -7.84
N THR A 105 -10.26 4.00 -9.08
CA THR A 105 -9.18 3.39 -9.87
C THR A 105 -7.91 4.21 -9.68
N VAL A 106 -6.79 3.54 -9.48
CA VAL A 106 -5.48 4.18 -9.27
C VAL A 106 -4.53 3.70 -10.35
N ASP A 107 -3.93 4.63 -11.10
CA ASP A 107 -2.81 4.29 -11.98
C ASP A 107 -1.55 4.07 -11.13
N MET A 108 -1.11 2.82 -11.06
CA MET A 108 0.08 2.41 -10.30
C MET A 108 1.38 2.56 -11.10
N GLY A 109 1.29 2.90 -12.39
CA GLY A 109 2.44 2.96 -13.30
C GLY A 109 2.86 1.57 -13.80
N ILE A 110 4.09 1.49 -14.27
CA ILE A 110 4.65 0.26 -14.85
C ILE A 110 5.49 -0.46 -13.79
N PRO A 111 5.20 -1.73 -13.46
CA PRO A 111 6.02 -2.50 -12.53
C PRO A 111 7.46 -2.68 -13.05
N ALA A 112 8.45 -2.45 -12.19
CA ALA A 112 9.84 -2.74 -12.47
C ALA A 112 10.21 -4.12 -11.91
N LEU A 113 10.62 -5.02 -12.78
CA LEU A 113 11.02 -6.39 -12.44
C LEU A 113 12.53 -6.46 -12.28
N SER A 114 13.01 -7.19 -11.26
CA SER A 114 14.41 -7.53 -11.06
C SER A 114 14.64 -9.04 -11.16
N PRO A 115 15.88 -9.50 -11.40
CA PRO A 115 16.20 -10.91 -11.38
C PRO A 115 15.80 -11.59 -10.07
N ALA A 116 15.36 -12.84 -10.15
CA ALA A 116 14.99 -13.63 -8.99
C ALA A 116 16.17 -13.82 -8.04
N VAL A 117 15.86 -13.84 -6.75
CA VAL A 117 16.83 -14.03 -5.66
C VAL A 117 16.42 -15.25 -4.84
N SER A 118 17.39 -16.10 -4.49
CA SER A 118 17.17 -17.21 -3.56
C SER A 118 17.36 -16.75 -2.12
N VAL A 119 16.39 -17.03 -1.26
CA VAL A 119 16.43 -16.70 0.17
C VAL A 119 16.11 -17.95 0.98
N GLU A 120 16.96 -18.24 1.96
CA GLU A 120 16.73 -19.33 2.91
C GLU A 120 15.82 -18.87 4.06
N ALA A 121 14.77 -19.63 4.31
CA ALA A 121 13.88 -19.42 5.46
C ALA A 121 13.34 -20.75 5.98
N GLU A 122 13.41 -20.98 7.30
CA GLU A 122 12.91 -22.20 7.96
C GLU A 122 13.46 -23.52 7.37
N GLY A 123 14.68 -23.50 6.84
CA GLY A 123 15.33 -24.66 6.24
C GLY A 123 14.91 -24.95 4.80
N GLU A 124 14.12 -24.09 4.19
CA GLU A 124 13.72 -24.16 2.79
C GLU A 124 14.27 -22.98 1.99
N THR A 125 14.51 -23.19 0.69
CA THR A 125 14.97 -22.15 -0.24
C THR A 125 13.78 -21.61 -1.01
N TYR A 126 13.55 -20.30 -0.90
CA TYR A 126 12.49 -19.59 -1.60
C TYR A 126 13.07 -18.79 -2.77
N THR A 127 12.52 -19.00 -3.97
CA THR A 127 12.82 -18.15 -5.13
C THR A 127 11.90 -16.94 -5.09
N VAL A 128 12.46 -15.78 -4.77
CA VAL A 128 11.75 -14.50 -4.65
C VAL A 128 11.97 -13.69 -5.91
N TRP A 129 10.90 -13.22 -6.55
CA TRP A 129 10.91 -12.33 -7.69
C TRP A 129 10.65 -10.90 -7.23
N PRO A 130 11.69 -10.03 -7.20
CA PRO A 130 11.50 -8.65 -6.77
C PRO A 130 10.75 -7.84 -7.83
N VAL A 131 9.75 -7.09 -7.38
CA VAL A 131 8.92 -6.19 -8.19
C VAL A 131 8.77 -4.87 -7.47
N ASP A 132 8.97 -3.76 -8.16
CA ASP A 132 8.73 -2.42 -7.63
C ASP A 132 7.58 -1.75 -8.39
N VAL A 133 6.57 -1.32 -7.66
CA VAL A 133 5.41 -0.54 -8.14
C VAL A 133 5.32 0.83 -7.42
N GLY A 134 6.47 1.33 -6.96
CA GLY A 134 6.58 2.50 -6.09
C GLY A 134 6.69 2.14 -4.60
N ASN A 135 6.62 0.84 -4.29
CA ASN A 135 7.05 0.20 -3.07
C ASN A 135 7.54 -1.22 -3.41
N PRO A 136 8.53 -1.76 -2.67
CA PRO A 136 9.15 -3.02 -3.01
C PRO A 136 8.29 -4.21 -2.61
N HIS A 137 8.17 -5.18 -3.54
CA HIS A 137 7.50 -6.46 -3.38
C HIS A 137 8.44 -7.62 -3.73
N GLY A 138 8.18 -8.79 -3.14
CA GLY A 138 8.83 -10.04 -3.48
C GLY A 138 7.78 -11.13 -3.68
N VAL A 139 7.62 -11.56 -4.93
CA VAL A 139 6.66 -12.61 -5.28
C VAL A 139 7.30 -13.98 -5.23
N VAL A 140 6.70 -14.89 -4.49
CA VAL A 140 7.08 -16.31 -4.40
C VAL A 140 5.97 -17.15 -4.99
N PHE A 141 6.23 -17.79 -6.13
CA PHE A 141 5.27 -18.74 -6.71
C PHE A 141 5.32 -20.08 -5.97
N CYS A 142 4.18 -20.54 -5.50
CA CYS A 142 4.04 -21.81 -4.82
C CYS A 142 2.68 -22.45 -5.14
N PRO A 143 2.54 -23.78 -5.06
CA PRO A 143 1.28 -24.45 -5.42
C PRO A 143 0.14 -24.20 -4.42
N ALA A 144 0.46 -23.95 -3.14
CA ALA A 144 -0.49 -23.84 -2.04
C ALA A 144 -0.13 -22.67 -1.09
N PRO A 145 -0.44 -21.41 -1.45
CA PRO A 145 -0.15 -20.26 -0.59
C PRO A 145 -0.77 -20.37 0.81
N GLU A 146 -1.92 -21.03 0.91
CA GLU A 146 -2.63 -21.29 2.15
C GLU A 146 -1.87 -22.21 3.12
N ALA A 147 -1.01 -23.08 2.60
CA ALA A 147 -0.20 -24.01 3.41
C ALA A 147 1.11 -23.36 3.92
N VAL A 148 1.51 -22.21 3.38
CA VAL A 148 2.74 -21.54 3.79
C VAL A 148 2.60 -21.03 5.24
N PRO A 149 3.56 -21.35 6.15
CA PRO A 149 3.57 -20.83 7.52
C PRO A 149 4.04 -19.36 7.52
N LEU A 150 3.18 -18.49 7.00
CA LEU A 150 3.48 -17.11 6.63
C LEU A 150 3.97 -16.27 7.83
N GLU A 151 3.48 -16.55 9.04
CA GLU A 151 3.91 -15.89 10.28
C GLU A 151 5.38 -16.18 10.63
N ARG A 152 5.93 -17.30 10.15
CA ARG A 152 7.32 -17.69 10.38
C ARG A 152 8.22 -17.29 9.23
N VAL A 153 7.78 -17.54 8.00
CA VAL A 153 8.57 -17.30 6.79
C VAL A 153 8.56 -15.82 6.37
N GLY A 154 7.40 -15.16 6.53
CA GLY A 154 7.22 -13.76 6.11
C GLY A 154 8.25 -12.80 6.69
N PRO A 155 8.46 -12.76 8.01
CA PRO A 155 9.46 -11.87 8.63
C PRO A 155 10.89 -12.13 8.15
N ILE A 156 11.24 -13.40 7.88
CA ILE A 156 12.58 -13.77 7.40
C ILE A 156 12.81 -13.26 5.99
N LEU A 157 11.84 -13.47 5.09
CA LEU A 157 11.92 -12.99 3.73
C LEU A 157 11.89 -11.46 3.67
N GLU A 158 10.97 -10.82 4.43
CA GLU A 158 10.87 -9.36 4.53
C GLU A 158 12.19 -8.72 4.94
N GLY A 159 12.85 -9.27 5.97
CA GLY A 159 14.08 -8.76 6.57
C GLY A 159 15.37 -9.33 5.97
N SER A 160 15.30 -10.09 4.90
CA SER A 160 16.49 -10.69 4.27
C SER A 160 17.50 -9.64 3.83
N GLY A 161 18.79 -9.92 4.03
CA GLY A 161 19.88 -9.07 3.55
C GLY A 161 19.91 -8.86 2.04
N ALA A 162 19.19 -9.68 1.28
CA ALA A 162 18.97 -9.49 -0.15
C ALA A 162 18.09 -8.27 -0.46
N PHE A 163 17.32 -7.76 0.52
CA PHE A 163 16.38 -6.65 0.38
C PHE A 163 16.65 -5.56 1.43
N PRO A 164 17.63 -4.66 1.20
CA PRO A 164 18.06 -3.66 2.20
C PRO A 164 16.93 -2.71 2.66
N GLN A 165 15.91 -2.49 1.81
CA GLN A 165 14.76 -1.63 2.13
C GLN A 165 13.59 -2.42 2.72
N ARG A 166 13.77 -3.74 2.96
CA ARG A 166 12.71 -4.70 3.29
C ARG A 166 11.63 -4.72 2.20
N ILE A 167 10.85 -5.78 2.12
CA ILE A 167 9.84 -5.97 1.05
C ILE A 167 8.51 -6.41 1.64
N ASN A 168 7.41 -6.16 0.92
CA ASN A 168 6.20 -6.94 1.06
C ASN A 168 6.43 -8.29 0.38
N VAL A 169 5.86 -9.36 0.91
CA VAL A 169 6.05 -10.72 0.36
C VAL A 169 4.70 -11.30 -0.02
N GLU A 170 4.55 -11.68 -1.28
CA GLU A 170 3.36 -12.33 -1.81
C GLU A 170 3.67 -13.79 -2.14
N PHE A 171 2.94 -14.72 -1.51
CA PHE A 171 2.89 -16.12 -1.93
C PHE A 171 1.74 -16.30 -2.89
N ALA A 172 2.03 -16.70 -4.13
CA ALA A 172 1.07 -16.72 -5.22
C ALA A 172 0.99 -18.07 -5.91
N ALA A 173 -0.23 -18.54 -6.20
CA ALA A 173 -0.52 -19.71 -7.03
C ALA A 173 -1.36 -19.30 -8.24
N ALA A 174 -0.85 -19.52 -9.44
CA ALA A 174 -1.61 -19.35 -10.67
C ALA A 174 -2.59 -20.53 -10.82
N ARG A 175 -3.89 -20.28 -10.64
CA ARG A 175 -4.94 -21.30 -10.83
C ARG A 175 -5.39 -21.37 -12.29
N THR A 176 -5.51 -20.22 -12.94
CA THR A 176 -5.80 -20.09 -14.37
C THR A 176 -5.03 -18.90 -14.93
N ARG A 177 -5.19 -18.60 -16.22
CA ARG A 177 -4.63 -17.37 -16.82
C ARG A 177 -5.23 -16.08 -16.26
N GLU A 178 -6.38 -16.16 -15.60
CA GLU A 178 -7.18 -15.02 -15.11
C GLU A 178 -7.32 -15.03 -13.60
N ARG A 179 -6.74 -16.03 -12.90
CA ARG A 179 -6.90 -16.18 -11.46
C ARG A 179 -5.60 -16.56 -10.76
N LEU A 180 -5.23 -15.72 -9.79
CA LEU A 180 -4.19 -16.00 -8.80
C LEU A 180 -4.83 -16.13 -7.42
N ASP A 181 -4.41 -17.13 -6.64
CA ASP A 181 -4.65 -17.17 -5.21
C ASP A 181 -3.39 -16.61 -4.54
N VAL A 182 -3.56 -15.60 -3.68
CA VAL A 182 -2.44 -14.87 -3.08
C VAL A 182 -2.62 -14.77 -1.57
N ARG A 183 -1.52 -14.94 -0.83
CA ARG A 183 -1.41 -14.53 0.58
C ARG A 183 -0.25 -13.58 0.72
N VAL A 184 -0.41 -12.56 1.56
CA VAL A 184 0.57 -11.50 1.68
C VAL A 184 1.05 -11.32 3.11
N TRP A 185 2.34 -11.02 3.23
CA TRP A 185 2.98 -10.47 4.41
C TRP A 185 3.42 -9.03 4.08
N GLU A 186 2.70 -8.06 4.60
CA GLU A 186 3.04 -6.65 4.36
C GLU A 186 4.16 -6.17 5.29
N ARG A 187 5.12 -5.47 4.72
CA ARG A 187 6.24 -4.86 5.41
C ARG A 187 5.76 -3.97 6.57
N GLY A 188 6.22 -4.29 7.79
CA GLY A 188 5.86 -3.58 9.01
C GLY A 188 4.41 -3.75 9.47
N SER A 189 3.63 -4.63 8.82
CA SER A 189 2.22 -4.85 9.14
C SER A 189 1.88 -6.32 9.38
N GLY A 190 2.68 -7.23 8.85
CA GLY A 190 2.42 -8.66 8.94
C GLY A 190 1.34 -9.14 7.97
N ILE A 191 0.58 -10.16 8.36
CA ILE A 191 -0.50 -10.71 7.54
C ILE A 191 -1.64 -9.71 7.41
N THR A 192 -2.03 -9.41 6.18
CA THR A 192 -3.19 -8.59 5.85
C THR A 192 -4.13 -9.33 4.90
N LEU A 193 -5.38 -8.89 4.82
CA LEU A 193 -6.40 -9.53 3.98
C LEU A 193 -6.15 -9.30 2.49
N ALA A 194 -5.51 -8.20 2.13
CA ALA A 194 -5.12 -7.87 0.76
C ALA A 194 -4.13 -6.72 0.73
N CYS A 195 -3.17 -6.79 -0.19
CA CYS A 195 -2.25 -5.72 -0.54
C CYS A 195 -2.62 -5.17 -1.92
N GLY A 196 -3.02 -3.89 -1.99
CA GLY A 196 -3.47 -3.29 -3.24
C GLY A 196 -2.33 -3.02 -4.24
N THR A 197 -1.07 -3.03 -3.78
CA THR A 197 0.12 -2.90 -4.61
C THR A 197 0.73 -4.25 -4.98
N GLY A 198 0.43 -5.31 -4.20
CA GLY A 198 0.91 -6.68 -4.46
C GLY A 198 -0.02 -7.53 -5.32
N ALA A 199 -1.18 -6.99 -5.75
CA ALA A 199 -2.18 -7.72 -6.52
C ALA A 199 -1.95 -7.66 -8.03
#